data_a0fa41af95ff6c91fbd12de42b3c079c
#
_entry.id   a0fa41af95ff6c91fbd12de42b3c079c
#
_cell.length_a   1.000
_cell.length_b   1.000
_cell.length_c   1.000
_cell.angle_alpha   90.00
_cell.angle_beta   90.00
_cell.angle_gamma   90.00
#
_symmetry.space_group_name_H-M   'P 1'
#
loop_
_entity.id
_entity.type
_entity.pdbx_description
1 polymer ?
#
loop_
_entity_poly.entity_id
_entity_poly.type
_entity_poly.pdbx_seq_one_letter_code
_entity_poly.pdbx_strand_id
1 'polypeptide(L)'
;GGKAGAGVPGDRALDFRAMPTLPGAKERLMSEDLVRLSKQGAVGVITVDNPPVNALSPGVPEGILNGVQTFNADSSVKAIVLIGAGGKFIAGADIRFFGKERAKLPMRPQDALEQSGKPVVAAISGFALGGGYEMALGCHYRVALTSARVGLPEITLGLLPGGGGTQRLPRLIGPAKALDLVTSGRHVPAPEALELGMINKMLPADADLLAEAVKYAEAVADRRPIPRIRDMSDKLAEGTPALFEAKRKEIARRARNQEAPYANIDAIETACKTQIDEGLKWEGAKLRYLENTDESRALRYAFFAEREAQKLPDVPKGTPVKEIANAAVIGCGTMGGGIAMCFADAGIPVKVLESSQEALDRGMAKVRANYEVSVKRGSLAADEMERRFARIEPVLNYADIGQQDVVIEAVFEQMDVKQKVFKKLDATMKEGALILSNTSAL
;
A
#
# COMPACT_ATOMS: atom_id res chain seq x y z
N GLY A 1 6.07 1.39 -61.18
CA GLY A 1 5.42 2.06 -60.08
C GLY A 1 5.87 1.45 -58.76
N GLY A 2 6.97 1.96 -58.18
CA GLY A 2 7.49 1.50 -56.90
C GLY A 2 6.70 2.14 -55.77
N LYS A 3 6.19 1.34 -54.85
CA LYS A 3 5.70 1.82 -53.55
C LYS A 3 6.90 1.93 -52.61
N ALA A 4 7.26 3.14 -52.25
CA ALA A 4 8.21 3.42 -51.15
C ALA A 4 7.57 3.02 -49.82
N GLY A 5 8.23 2.13 -49.09
CA GLY A 5 7.88 1.79 -47.71
C GLY A 5 8.13 2.98 -46.80
N ALA A 6 7.12 3.39 -46.01
CA ALA A 6 7.26 4.35 -44.96
C ALA A 6 8.06 3.70 -43.83
N GLY A 7 9.29 4.14 -43.65
CA GLY A 7 10.13 3.75 -42.51
C GLY A 7 9.49 4.23 -41.22
N VAL A 8 9.44 3.34 -40.21
CA VAL A 8 9.12 3.64 -38.83
C VAL A 8 10.06 4.75 -38.36
N PRO A 9 9.58 5.84 -37.70
CA PRO A 9 10.47 6.87 -37.15
C PRO A 9 11.34 6.25 -36.07
N GLY A 10 12.63 6.15 -36.35
CA GLY A 10 13.61 5.58 -35.46
C GLY A 10 13.63 6.27 -34.09
N ASP A 11 13.86 5.44 -33.09
CA ASP A 11 14.15 5.70 -31.68
C ASP A 11 15.17 6.86 -31.54
N ARG A 12 14.68 8.10 -31.44
CA ARG A 12 15.57 9.21 -31.07
C ARG A 12 15.83 9.07 -29.58
N ALA A 13 16.98 8.52 -29.24
CA ALA A 13 17.53 8.67 -27.89
C ALA A 13 17.42 10.15 -27.51
N LEU A 14 16.71 10.45 -26.42
CA LEU A 14 16.58 11.81 -25.93
C LEU A 14 17.98 12.37 -25.62
N ASP A 15 18.31 13.47 -26.24
CA ASP A 15 19.56 14.19 -25.94
C ASP A 15 19.37 14.93 -24.62
N PHE A 16 19.77 14.29 -23.52
CA PHE A 16 19.74 14.87 -22.18
C PHE A 16 20.53 16.19 -22.06
N ARG A 17 21.40 16.53 -23.03
CA ARG A 17 22.16 17.79 -23.10
C ARG A 17 21.31 18.95 -23.59
N ALA A 18 20.23 18.68 -24.30
CA ALA A 18 19.32 19.68 -24.88
C ALA A 18 18.11 20.00 -23.98
N MET A 19 18.02 19.40 -22.79
CA MET A 19 16.92 19.70 -21.87
C MET A 19 17.10 21.04 -21.16
N PRO A 20 16.03 21.83 -20.94
CA PRO A 20 16.09 23.07 -20.20
C PRO A 20 16.57 22.83 -18.75
N THR A 21 17.44 23.71 -18.25
CA THR A 21 17.92 23.68 -16.87
C THR A 21 16.80 23.89 -15.87
N LEU A 22 16.84 23.13 -14.77
CA LEU A 22 15.87 23.16 -13.67
C LEU A 22 15.84 24.54 -12.94
N PRO A 23 14.74 24.82 -12.17
CA PRO A 23 14.44 26.12 -11.57
C PRO A 23 15.50 26.63 -10.59
N GLY A 24 15.35 27.88 -10.19
CA GLY A 24 16.37 28.74 -9.56
C GLY A 24 17.00 28.27 -8.24
N ALA A 25 18.05 28.90 -7.79
CA ALA A 25 18.95 28.52 -6.69
C ALA A 25 18.29 28.19 -5.35
N LYS A 26 17.13 28.78 -5.02
CA LYS A 26 16.38 28.48 -3.77
C LYS A 26 15.65 27.12 -3.80
N GLU A 27 15.12 26.73 -4.95
CA GLU A 27 14.50 25.43 -5.16
C GLU A 27 15.55 24.31 -5.31
N ARG A 28 16.74 24.62 -5.84
CA ARG A 28 17.89 23.70 -5.85
C ARG A 28 18.36 23.32 -4.45
N LEU A 29 18.50 24.29 -3.53
CA LEU A 29 18.91 24.02 -2.14
C LEU A 29 17.92 23.09 -1.42
N MET A 30 16.61 23.26 -1.64
CA MET A 30 15.59 22.39 -1.04
C MET A 30 15.57 20.98 -1.65
N SER A 31 15.93 20.80 -2.93
CA SER A 31 15.97 19.49 -3.57
C SER A 31 17.25 18.70 -3.22
N GLU A 32 18.35 19.38 -2.98
CA GLU A 32 19.63 18.79 -2.56
C GLU A 32 19.54 18.21 -1.13
N ASP A 33 18.72 18.80 -0.27
CA ASP A 33 18.49 18.30 1.08
C ASP A 33 17.62 17.01 1.09
N LEU A 34 16.69 16.85 0.11
CA LEU A 34 15.75 15.73 0.06
C LEU A 34 16.22 14.57 -0.81
N VAL A 35 17.18 14.80 -1.71
CA VAL A 35 17.74 13.78 -2.60
C VAL A 35 19.25 13.98 -2.69
N ARG A 36 19.98 13.00 -2.16
CA ARG A 36 21.45 13.02 -2.15
C ARG A 36 22.00 12.17 -3.30
N LEU A 37 23.07 12.66 -3.91
CA LEU A 37 23.81 11.97 -4.96
C LEU A 37 25.17 11.53 -4.42
N SER A 38 25.54 10.27 -4.65
CA SER A 38 26.86 9.73 -4.30
C SER A 38 27.31 8.71 -5.34
N LYS A 39 28.55 8.26 -5.26
CA LYS A 39 29.07 7.19 -6.13
C LYS A 39 29.69 6.08 -5.30
N GLN A 40 29.48 4.85 -5.73
CA GLN A 40 30.18 3.68 -5.25
C GLN A 40 30.83 2.97 -6.46
N GLY A 41 32.14 3.16 -6.62
CA GLY A 41 32.85 2.74 -7.83
C GLY A 41 32.25 3.38 -9.09
N ALA A 42 31.81 2.56 -10.04
CA ALA A 42 31.16 2.99 -11.27
C ALA A 42 29.62 3.10 -11.17
N VAL A 43 29.05 3.00 -9.98
CA VAL A 43 27.60 3.10 -9.75
C VAL A 43 27.25 4.44 -9.12
N GLY A 44 26.37 5.21 -9.77
CA GLY A 44 25.73 6.39 -9.21
C GLY A 44 24.59 6.00 -8.27
N VAL A 45 24.51 6.60 -7.09
CA VAL A 45 23.47 6.33 -6.09
C VAL A 45 22.64 7.58 -5.87
N ILE A 46 21.33 7.47 -6.15
CA ILE A 46 20.31 8.50 -5.88
C ILE A 46 19.60 8.07 -4.60
N THR A 47 19.82 8.78 -3.51
CA THR A 47 19.20 8.50 -2.21
C THR A 47 18.11 9.52 -1.91
N VAL A 48 16.86 9.05 -1.81
CA VAL A 48 15.73 9.88 -1.33
C VAL A 48 15.74 9.89 0.19
N ASP A 49 15.81 11.08 0.79
CA ASP A 49 15.84 11.29 2.24
C ASP A 49 14.79 12.32 2.66
N ASN A 50 13.55 11.93 2.67
CA ASN A 50 12.39 12.75 3.03
C ASN A 50 11.56 12.06 4.14
N PRO A 51 12.03 12.10 5.40
CA PRO A 51 11.35 11.43 6.50
C PRO A 51 9.92 11.99 6.73
N PRO A 52 9.03 11.17 7.30
CA PRO A 52 9.29 9.85 7.89
C PRO A 52 9.20 8.68 6.89
N VAL A 53 8.74 8.87 5.66
CA VAL A 53 8.37 7.78 4.73
C VAL A 53 8.89 7.97 3.31
N ASN A 54 9.76 8.95 3.09
CA ASN A 54 10.30 9.29 1.76
C ASN A 54 9.21 9.55 0.71
N ALA A 55 8.14 10.28 1.11
CA ALA A 55 7.06 10.64 0.19
C ALA A 55 7.56 11.53 -0.95
N LEU A 56 6.90 11.48 -2.11
CA LEU A 56 7.18 12.34 -3.26
C LEU A 56 6.61 13.76 -3.03
N SER A 57 7.12 14.42 -2.00
CA SER A 57 6.87 15.85 -1.73
C SER A 57 7.58 16.71 -2.78
N PRO A 58 7.18 17.99 -2.97
CA PRO A 58 7.93 18.94 -3.81
C PRO A 58 9.42 18.95 -3.48
N GLY A 59 10.27 18.89 -4.49
CA GLY A 59 11.73 18.76 -4.39
C GLY A 59 12.24 17.33 -4.59
N VAL A 60 11.48 16.30 -4.20
CA VAL A 60 11.91 14.89 -4.39
C VAL A 60 11.87 14.47 -5.86
N PRO A 61 10.76 14.67 -6.62
CA PRO A 61 10.72 14.38 -8.05
C PRO A 61 11.80 15.13 -8.84
N GLU A 62 12.04 16.40 -8.49
CA GLU A 62 13.06 17.27 -9.08
C GLU A 62 14.46 16.72 -8.82
N GLY A 63 14.74 16.34 -7.57
CA GLY A 63 16.02 15.78 -7.17
C GLY A 63 16.33 14.44 -7.85
N ILE A 64 15.33 13.56 -7.99
CA ILE A 64 15.48 12.28 -8.73
C ILE A 64 15.79 12.56 -10.20
N LEU A 65 15.05 13.48 -10.83
CA LEU A 65 15.29 13.85 -12.23
C LEU A 65 16.71 14.40 -12.41
N ASN A 66 17.13 15.32 -11.54
CA ASN A 66 18.50 15.87 -11.54
C ASN A 66 19.55 14.76 -11.38
N GLY A 67 19.33 13.82 -10.47
CA GLY A 67 20.23 12.69 -10.25
C GLY A 67 20.41 11.81 -11.48
N VAL A 68 19.31 11.48 -12.17
CA VAL A 68 19.35 10.73 -13.43
C VAL A 68 20.12 11.48 -14.50
N GLN A 69 19.88 12.79 -14.67
CA GLN A 69 20.58 13.63 -15.63
C GLN A 69 22.09 13.70 -15.33
N THR A 70 22.44 13.95 -14.07
CA THR A 70 23.82 14.04 -13.60
C THR A 70 24.60 12.75 -13.89
N PHE A 71 24.01 11.59 -13.52
CA PHE A 71 24.71 10.32 -13.72
C PHE A 71 24.70 9.84 -15.16
N ASN A 72 23.73 10.22 -15.97
CA ASN A 72 23.82 9.96 -17.42
C ASN A 72 24.95 10.76 -18.08
N ALA A 73 25.19 11.97 -17.63
CA ALA A 73 26.27 12.83 -18.16
C ALA A 73 27.68 12.41 -17.68
N ASP A 74 27.81 11.77 -16.52
CA ASP A 74 29.09 11.33 -15.96
C ASP A 74 29.60 10.03 -16.64
N SER A 75 30.64 10.14 -17.47
CA SER A 75 31.19 8.96 -18.19
C SER A 75 31.80 7.90 -17.27
N SER A 76 32.15 8.23 -16.03
CA SER A 76 32.68 7.29 -15.03
C SER A 76 31.56 6.41 -14.42
N VAL A 77 30.29 6.82 -14.50
CA VAL A 77 29.14 6.06 -14.04
C VAL A 77 28.68 5.10 -15.13
N LYS A 78 28.48 3.85 -14.80
CA LYS A 78 28.01 2.78 -15.70
C LYS A 78 26.59 2.30 -15.41
N ALA A 79 26.14 2.42 -14.18
CA ALA A 79 24.80 2.08 -13.75
C ALA A 79 24.35 3.01 -12.61
N ILE A 80 23.04 3.00 -12.30
CA ILE A 80 22.43 3.89 -11.30
C ILE A 80 21.62 3.03 -10.31
N VAL A 81 21.67 3.37 -9.03
CA VAL A 81 20.81 2.82 -7.98
C VAL A 81 19.91 3.94 -7.45
N LEU A 82 18.60 3.69 -7.37
CA LEU A 82 17.64 4.52 -6.66
C LEU A 82 17.26 3.84 -5.35
N ILE A 83 17.49 4.50 -4.22
CA ILE A 83 17.25 3.97 -2.87
C ILE A 83 16.63 5.04 -1.97
N GLY A 84 15.91 4.63 -0.95
CA GLY A 84 15.42 5.53 0.11
C GLY A 84 16.25 5.39 1.39
N ALA A 85 16.44 6.51 2.09
CA ALA A 85 17.11 6.55 3.38
C ALA A 85 16.26 5.96 4.52
N GLY A 86 16.90 5.65 5.64
CA GLY A 86 16.23 5.19 6.87
C GLY A 86 15.56 3.83 6.74
N GLY A 87 16.05 2.93 5.86
CA GLY A 87 15.48 1.60 5.68
C GLY A 87 14.10 1.59 5.03
N LYS A 88 13.72 2.65 4.32
CA LYS A 88 12.43 2.79 3.64
C LYS A 88 12.66 3.27 2.21
N PHE A 89 12.00 2.65 1.25
CA PHE A 89 12.02 3.15 -0.12
C PHE A 89 11.17 4.44 -0.24
N ILE A 90 10.28 4.52 -1.19
CA ILE A 90 9.37 5.66 -1.40
C ILE A 90 7.94 5.17 -1.15
N ALA A 91 7.28 5.68 -0.11
CA ALA A 91 5.96 5.20 0.30
C ALA A 91 4.80 5.74 -0.55
N GLY A 92 5.06 6.58 -1.53
CA GLY A 92 4.05 7.11 -2.45
C GLY A 92 4.10 8.62 -2.64
N ALA A 93 3.10 9.13 -3.34
CA ALA A 93 2.89 10.56 -3.49
C ALA A 93 2.52 11.20 -2.15
N ASP A 94 2.91 12.45 -1.96
CA ASP A 94 2.49 13.21 -0.78
C ASP A 94 1.04 13.68 -0.96
N ILE A 95 0.13 12.99 -0.28
CA ILE A 95 -1.33 13.19 -0.39
C ILE A 95 -1.74 14.63 -0.03
N ARG A 96 -0.94 15.35 0.78
CA ARG A 96 -1.20 16.75 1.17
C ARG A 96 -1.16 17.72 -0.01
N PHE A 97 -0.53 17.31 -1.11
CA PHE A 97 -0.38 18.11 -2.33
C PHE A 97 -1.34 17.71 -3.46
N PHE A 98 -2.23 16.74 -3.24
CA PHE A 98 -3.26 16.42 -4.23
C PHE A 98 -4.26 17.58 -4.38
N GLY A 99 -4.62 17.87 -5.64
CA GLY A 99 -5.50 18.99 -6.00
C GLY A 99 -4.82 20.37 -5.90
N LYS A 100 -3.51 20.42 -5.60
CA LYS A 100 -2.73 21.67 -5.63
C LYS A 100 -1.89 21.76 -6.90
N GLU A 101 -1.55 22.99 -7.27
CA GLU A 101 -0.65 23.23 -8.39
C GLU A 101 0.74 22.62 -8.08
N ARG A 102 1.28 21.88 -9.03
CA ARG A 102 2.62 21.25 -8.93
C ARG A 102 3.54 21.89 -9.96
N ALA A 103 4.82 21.96 -9.62
CA ALA A 103 5.85 22.40 -10.55
C ALA A 103 5.79 21.56 -11.84
N LYS A 104 5.82 22.23 -12.98
CA LYS A 104 5.89 21.57 -14.28
C LYS A 104 7.32 21.14 -14.52
N LEU A 105 7.58 19.83 -14.42
CA LEU A 105 8.86 19.27 -14.79
C LEU A 105 8.96 19.10 -16.32
N PRO A 106 10.15 19.22 -16.90
CA PRO A 106 10.36 19.00 -18.34
C PRO A 106 10.07 17.56 -18.74
N MET A 107 10.22 16.63 -17.79
CA MET A 107 9.93 15.21 -17.95
C MET A 107 9.50 14.62 -16.59
N ARG A 108 8.63 13.63 -16.59
CA ARG A 108 8.30 12.90 -15.36
C ARG A 108 9.53 12.08 -14.91
N PRO A 109 9.86 12.03 -13.60
CA PRO A 109 10.99 11.26 -13.11
C PRO A 109 10.94 9.78 -13.48
N GLN A 110 9.75 9.16 -13.51
CA GLN A 110 9.56 7.78 -13.94
C GLN A 110 10.00 7.54 -15.39
N ASP A 111 9.70 8.51 -16.27
CA ASP A 111 10.10 8.45 -17.67
C ASP A 111 11.62 8.69 -17.83
N ALA A 112 12.20 9.56 -17.01
CA ALA A 112 13.64 9.79 -17.01
C ALA A 112 14.42 8.55 -16.54
N LEU A 113 13.92 7.86 -15.51
CA LEU A 113 14.48 6.58 -15.04
C LEU A 113 14.45 5.54 -16.16
N GLU A 114 13.29 5.38 -16.82
CA GLU A 114 13.05 4.37 -17.87
C GLU A 114 13.84 4.65 -19.16
N GLN A 115 14.06 5.94 -19.46
CA GLN A 115 14.79 6.37 -20.68
C GLN A 115 16.28 6.61 -20.41
N SER A 116 16.76 6.34 -19.20
CA SER A 116 18.18 6.44 -18.88
C SER A 116 19.03 5.59 -19.83
N GLY A 117 20.09 6.14 -20.36
CA GLY A 117 21.08 5.41 -21.19
C GLY A 117 21.94 4.42 -20.39
N LYS A 118 21.77 4.39 -19.08
CA LYS A 118 22.45 3.49 -18.14
C LYS A 118 21.42 2.68 -17.37
N PRO A 119 21.68 1.40 -17.06
CA PRO A 119 20.78 0.61 -16.24
C PRO A 119 20.49 1.27 -14.89
N VAL A 120 19.21 1.32 -14.51
CA VAL A 120 18.75 1.86 -13.22
C VAL A 120 18.13 0.73 -12.41
N VAL A 121 18.58 0.59 -11.17
CA VAL A 121 18.11 -0.43 -10.22
C VAL A 121 17.38 0.25 -9.06
N ALA A 122 16.13 -0.06 -8.83
CA ALA A 122 15.42 0.32 -7.61
C ALA A 122 15.81 -0.65 -6.48
N ALA A 123 16.28 -0.11 -5.37
CA ALA A 123 16.63 -0.86 -4.16
C ALA A 123 15.54 -0.65 -3.09
N ILE A 124 14.67 -1.65 -2.93
CA ILE A 124 13.40 -1.52 -2.22
C ILE A 124 13.48 -2.14 -0.82
N SER A 125 13.25 -1.30 0.20
CA SER A 125 13.03 -1.72 1.59
C SER A 125 11.71 -1.12 2.12
N GLY A 126 11.08 -1.78 3.07
CA GLY A 126 9.80 -1.35 3.62
C GLY A 126 8.71 -1.26 2.56
N PHE A 127 8.20 -0.07 2.28
CA PHE A 127 7.08 0.12 1.37
C PHE A 127 7.49 0.87 0.10
N ALA A 128 7.12 0.30 -1.06
CA ALA A 128 7.10 0.99 -2.35
C ALA A 128 5.64 1.00 -2.83
N LEU A 129 4.91 2.05 -2.52
CA LEU A 129 3.47 2.12 -2.77
C LEU A 129 3.11 3.32 -3.67
N GLY A 130 2.07 3.14 -4.49
CA GLY A 130 1.59 4.20 -5.35
C GLY A 130 2.71 4.82 -6.19
N GLY A 131 2.82 6.14 -6.19
CA GLY A 131 3.89 6.86 -6.87
C GLY A 131 5.29 6.33 -6.58
N GLY A 132 5.55 5.76 -5.39
CA GLY A 132 6.82 5.12 -5.06
C GLY A 132 7.06 3.83 -5.84
N TYR A 133 6.04 3.00 -5.99
CA TYR A 133 6.17 1.83 -6.84
C TYR A 133 6.21 2.21 -8.33
N GLU A 134 5.54 3.28 -8.73
CA GLU A 134 5.65 3.84 -10.09
C GLU A 134 7.08 4.33 -10.40
N MET A 135 7.81 4.88 -9.42
CA MET A 135 9.25 5.15 -9.57
C MET A 135 10.03 3.86 -9.79
N ALA A 136 9.73 2.81 -9.02
CA ALA A 136 10.38 1.51 -9.20
C ALA A 136 10.03 0.87 -10.55
N LEU A 137 8.79 1.04 -11.05
CA LEU A 137 8.39 0.60 -12.40
C LEU A 137 9.10 1.38 -13.51
N GLY A 138 9.49 2.63 -13.27
CA GLY A 138 10.33 3.40 -14.16
C GLY A 138 11.79 2.92 -14.18
N CYS A 139 12.27 2.24 -13.13
CA CYS A 139 13.60 1.64 -13.13
C CYS A 139 13.63 0.37 -13.99
N HIS A 140 14.79 0.06 -14.57
CA HIS A 140 14.98 -1.13 -15.40
C HIS A 140 14.92 -2.42 -14.57
N TYR A 141 15.45 -2.38 -13.36
CA TYR A 141 15.49 -3.51 -12.43
C TYR A 141 15.01 -3.10 -11.03
N ARG A 142 14.51 -4.06 -10.27
CA ARG A 142 13.98 -3.92 -8.91
C ARG A 142 14.55 -5.01 -8.02
N VAL A 143 15.30 -4.63 -7.00
CA VAL A 143 15.82 -5.53 -5.97
C VAL A 143 15.14 -5.17 -4.66
N ALA A 144 14.62 -6.14 -3.91
CA ALA A 144 13.84 -5.88 -2.71
C ALA A 144 14.27 -6.78 -1.53
N LEU A 145 14.20 -6.25 -0.31
CA LEU A 145 14.29 -7.08 0.90
C LEU A 145 13.04 -7.97 1.02
N THR A 146 13.17 -9.16 1.62
CA THR A 146 12.05 -10.07 1.89
C THR A 146 10.93 -9.41 2.69
N SER A 147 11.26 -8.45 3.56
CA SER A 147 10.29 -7.67 4.35
C SER A 147 9.54 -6.59 3.55
N ALA A 148 9.95 -6.31 2.31
CA ALA A 148 9.37 -5.24 1.52
C ALA A 148 7.95 -5.56 1.02
N ARG A 149 7.18 -4.51 0.78
CA ARG A 149 5.85 -4.58 0.16
C ARG A 149 5.76 -3.56 -0.96
N VAL A 150 5.16 -3.98 -2.07
CA VAL A 150 4.95 -3.13 -3.25
C VAL A 150 3.47 -3.08 -3.62
N GLY A 151 3.02 -2.04 -4.33
CA GLY A 151 1.63 -1.98 -4.77
C GLY A 151 1.18 -0.61 -5.24
N LEU A 152 -0.05 -0.56 -5.75
CA LEU A 152 -0.71 0.64 -6.26
C LEU A 152 -2.06 0.83 -5.55
N PRO A 153 -2.08 1.40 -4.33
CA PRO A 153 -3.27 1.49 -3.48
C PRO A 153 -4.13 2.74 -3.73
N GLU A 154 -3.94 3.48 -4.80
CA GLU A 154 -4.59 4.76 -5.09
C GLU A 154 -6.12 4.69 -5.06
N ILE A 155 -6.71 3.53 -5.35
CA ILE A 155 -8.15 3.30 -5.28
C ILE A 155 -8.73 3.58 -3.89
N THR A 156 -7.95 3.36 -2.82
CA THR A 156 -8.37 3.64 -1.45
C THR A 156 -8.58 5.13 -1.16
N LEU A 157 -8.07 5.98 -2.06
CA LEU A 157 -8.21 7.44 -2.02
C LEU A 157 -9.17 7.96 -3.10
N GLY A 158 -9.93 7.08 -3.77
CA GLY A 158 -10.79 7.44 -4.89
C GLY A 158 -10.00 7.89 -6.12
N LEU A 159 -8.83 7.33 -6.35
CA LEU A 159 -7.91 7.68 -7.42
C LEU A 159 -7.49 6.46 -8.24
N LEU A 160 -6.75 6.71 -9.31
CA LEU A 160 -5.95 5.71 -10.02
C LEU A 160 -4.45 6.06 -9.95
N PRO A 161 -3.54 5.10 -10.14
CA PRO A 161 -2.13 5.36 -10.33
C PRO A 161 -1.89 6.32 -11.50
N GLY A 162 -1.16 7.40 -11.29
CA GLY A 162 -1.02 8.47 -12.28
C GLY A 162 0.42 8.76 -12.73
N GLY A 163 1.40 8.02 -12.23
CA GLY A 163 2.80 8.09 -12.63
C GLY A 163 3.20 7.01 -13.65
N GLY A 164 2.22 6.40 -14.31
CA GLY A 164 2.42 5.36 -15.31
C GLY A 164 2.19 3.94 -14.78
N GLY A 165 1.69 3.80 -13.58
CA GLY A 165 1.44 2.50 -12.95
C GLY A 165 0.43 1.67 -13.70
N THR A 166 -0.69 2.26 -14.13
CA THR A 166 -1.73 1.57 -14.90
C THR A 166 -1.26 1.18 -16.31
N GLN A 167 -0.22 1.83 -16.80
CA GLN A 167 0.34 1.56 -18.11
C GLN A 167 1.49 0.55 -18.08
N ARG A 168 2.34 0.60 -17.04
CA ARG A 168 3.49 -0.29 -16.89
C ARG A 168 3.14 -1.64 -16.25
N LEU A 169 2.26 -1.64 -15.24
CA LEU A 169 1.95 -2.88 -14.51
C LEU A 169 1.37 -3.97 -15.42
N PRO A 170 0.35 -3.73 -16.28
CA PRO A 170 -0.19 -4.77 -17.16
C PRO A 170 0.82 -5.27 -18.20
N ARG A 171 1.77 -4.43 -18.62
CA ARG A 171 2.87 -4.84 -19.49
C ARG A 171 3.82 -5.80 -18.78
N LEU A 172 4.03 -5.58 -17.50
CA LEU A 172 4.95 -6.38 -16.68
C LEU A 172 4.36 -7.73 -16.24
N ILE A 173 3.12 -7.73 -15.71
CA ILE A 173 2.52 -8.92 -15.07
C ILE A 173 1.26 -9.45 -15.74
N GLY A 174 0.80 -8.82 -16.82
CA GLY A 174 -0.45 -9.15 -17.51
C GLY A 174 -1.66 -8.39 -16.98
N PRO A 175 -2.69 -8.16 -17.85
CA PRO A 175 -3.86 -7.35 -17.51
C PRO A 175 -4.69 -7.92 -16.35
N ALA A 176 -4.89 -9.23 -16.29
CA ALA A 176 -5.73 -9.86 -15.26
C ALA A 176 -5.17 -9.62 -13.85
N LYS A 177 -3.87 -9.83 -13.65
CA LYS A 177 -3.20 -9.59 -12.37
C LYS A 177 -3.12 -8.09 -12.05
N ALA A 178 -2.87 -7.25 -13.05
CA ALA A 178 -2.87 -5.80 -12.88
C ALA A 178 -4.24 -5.28 -12.43
N LEU A 179 -5.34 -5.74 -13.05
CA LEU A 179 -6.72 -5.43 -12.64
C LEU A 179 -6.98 -5.78 -11.19
N ASP A 180 -6.59 -6.99 -10.76
CA ASP A 180 -6.77 -7.40 -9.36
C ASP A 180 -6.06 -6.45 -8.40
N LEU A 181 -4.81 -6.10 -8.69
CA LEU A 181 -4.01 -5.23 -7.82
C LEU A 181 -4.53 -3.79 -7.77
N VAL A 182 -4.86 -3.17 -8.92
CA VAL A 182 -5.31 -1.77 -8.93
C VAL A 182 -6.74 -1.60 -8.42
N THR A 183 -7.60 -2.64 -8.55
CA THR A 183 -8.99 -2.57 -8.05
C THR A 183 -9.14 -3.01 -6.60
N SER A 184 -8.19 -3.76 -6.05
CA SER A 184 -8.15 -4.09 -4.62
C SER A 184 -7.35 -3.09 -3.80
N GLY A 185 -6.32 -2.47 -4.38
CA GLY A 185 -5.36 -1.61 -3.68
C GLY A 185 -4.49 -2.37 -2.67
N ARG A 186 -4.45 -3.70 -2.75
CA ARG A 186 -3.69 -4.52 -1.80
C ARG A 186 -2.18 -4.35 -1.96
N HIS A 187 -1.47 -4.47 -0.87
CA HIS A 187 -0.02 -4.50 -0.86
C HIS A 187 0.47 -5.92 -1.11
N VAL A 188 1.41 -6.07 -2.02
CA VAL A 188 2.00 -7.35 -2.42
C VAL A 188 3.31 -7.55 -1.64
N PRO A 189 3.45 -8.61 -0.83
CA PRO A 189 4.70 -8.95 -0.16
C PRO A 189 5.79 -9.32 -1.17
N ALA A 190 7.07 -9.09 -0.83
CA ALA A 190 8.19 -9.34 -1.73
C ALA A 190 8.27 -10.78 -2.29
N PRO A 191 7.97 -11.86 -1.54
CA PRO A 191 7.92 -13.21 -2.12
C PRO A 191 6.91 -13.33 -3.27
N GLU A 192 5.66 -12.89 -3.05
CA GLU A 192 4.63 -12.88 -4.09
C GLU A 192 4.99 -11.92 -5.25
N ALA A 193 5.58 -10.77 -4.94
CA ALA A 193 6.03 -9.82 -5.95
C ALA A 193 7.11 -10.42 -6.87
N LEU A 194 7.99 -11.28 -6.35
CA LEU A 194 8.96 -12.01 -7.14
C LEU A 194 8.30 -13.04 -8.06
N GLU A 195 7.35 -13.82 -7.55
CA GLU A 195 6.58 -14.81 -8.32
C GLU A 195 5.78 -14.15 -9.46
N LEU A 196 5.20 -13.00 -9.19
CA LEU A 196 4.45 -12.22 -10.19
C LEU A 196 5.36 -11.52 -11.21
N GLY A 197 6.66 -11.42 -10.96
CA GLY A 197 7.62 -10.67 -11.78
C GLY A 197 7.60 -9.16 -11.53
N MET A 198 7.00 -8.71 -10.42
CA MET A 198 6.97 -7.31 -10.00
C MET A 198 8.34 -6.82 -9.53
N ILE A 199 9.18 -7.71 -9.02
CA ILE A 199 10.59 -7.49 -8.69
C ILE A 199 11.48 -8.53 -9.36
N ASN A 200 12.77 -8.22 -9.51
CA ASN A 200 13.75 -9.06 -10.23
C ASN A 200 14.60 -9.92 -9.29
N LYS A 201 14.83 -9.46 -8.06
CA LYS A 201 15.62 -10.16 -7.05
C LYS A 201 15.09 -9.87 -5.66
N MET A 202 15.00 -10.89 -4.84
CA MET A 202 14.69 -10.78 -3.42
C MET A 202 15.95 -11.07 -2.59
N LEU A 203 16.14 -10.30 -1.52
CA LEU A 203 17.26 -10.40 -0.60
C LEU A 203 16.75 -10.72 0.81
N PRO A 204 17.54 -11.36 1.67
CA PRO A 204 17.23 -11.51 3.09
C PRO A 204 16.88 -10.18 3.76
N ALA A 205 16.07 -10.23 4.80
CA ALA A 205 15.58 -9.00 5.48
C ALA A 205 16.70 -8.19 6.16
N ASP A 206 17.79 -8.85 6.54
CA ASP A 206 18.97 -8.31 7.20
C ASP A 206 20.14 -7.99 6.26
N ALA A 207 19.96 -8.19 4.94
CA ALA A 207 20.99 -7.88 3.97
C ALA A 207 21.32 -6.39 3.90
N ASP A 208 22.57 -6.04 3.63
CA ASP A 208 22.96 -4.68 3.23
C ASP A 208 22.40 -4.40 1.82
N LEU A 209 21.22 -3.79 1.81
CA LEU A 209 20.48 -3.52 0.58
C LEU A 209 21.28 -2.66 -0.40
N LEU A 210 22.04 -1.65 0.10
CA LEU A 210 22.79 -0.76 -0.79
C LEU A 210 23.95 -1.51 -1.44
N ALA A 211 24.73 -2.24 -0.66
CA ALA A 211 25.85 -3.02 -1.19
C ALA A 211 25.38 -4.07 -2.21
N GLU A 212 24.28 -4.80 -1.92
CA GLU A 212 23.72 -5.77 -2.83
C GLU A 212 23.10 -5.16 -4.10
N ALA A 213 22.47 -3.98 -3.99
CA ALA A 213 21.93 -3.26 -5.14
C ALA A 213 23.05 -2.71 -6.04
N VAL A 214 24.13 -2.20 -5.46
CA VAL A 214 25.34 -1.78 -6.21
C VAL A 214 25.94 -2.94 -6.95
N LYS A 215 26.17 -4.08 -6.28
CA LYS A 215 26.65 -5.32 -6.90
C LYS A 215 25.75 -5.80 -8.05
N TYR A 216 24.42 -5.70 -7.86
CA TYR A 216 23.46 -6.03 -8.91
C TYR A 216 23.54 -5.05 -10.08
N ALA A 217 23.70 -3.76 -9.80
CA ALA A 217 23.83 -2.71 -10.81
C ALA A 217 25.11 -2.90 -11.64
N GLU A 218 26.22 -3.23 -11.02
CA GLU A 218 27.47 -3.58 -11.71
C GLU A 218 27.30 -4.79 -12.62
N ALA A 219 26.61 -5.83 -12.16
CA ALA A 219 26.39 -7.06 -12.94
C ALA A 219 25.51 -6.83 -14.18
N VAL A 220 24.70 -5.78 -14.22
CA VAL A 220 23.83 -5.44 -15.35
C VAL A 220 24.33 -4.23 -16.15
N ALA A 221 25.44 -3.59 -15.76
CA ALA A 221 25.94 -2.35 -16.33
C ALA A 221 26.13 -2.39 -17.85
N ASP A 222 26.61 -3.52 -18.37
CA ASP A 222 26.89 -3.71 -19.80
C ASP A 222 25.78 -4.45 -20.56
N ARG A 223 24.66 -4.81 -19.89
CA ARG A 223 23.54 -5.46 -20.57
C ARG A 223 22.91 -4.53 -21.59
N ARG A 224 22.78 -5.05 -22.83
CA ARG A 224 22.12 -4.35 -23.95
C ARG A 224 21.27 -5.35 -24.76
N PRO A 225 20.07 -4.95 -25.25
CA PRO A 225 19.40 -3.69 -24.90
C PRO A 225 19.04 -3.62 -23.41
N ILE A 226 18.95 -2.40 -22.87
CA ILE A 226 18.45 -2.19 -21.50
C ILE A 226 16.95 -2.49 -21.52
N PRO A 227 16.41 -3.40 -20.65
CA PRO A 227 15.01 -3.75 -20.66
C PRO A 227 14.14 -2.62 -20.11
N ARG A 228 13.18 -2.13 -20.90
CA ARG A 228 12.22 -1.11 -20.48
C ARG A 228 10.83 -1.71 -20.44
N ILE A 229 10.06 -1.46 -19.38
CA ILE A 229 8.70 -2.00 -19.26
C ILE A 229 7.81 -1.43 -20.38
N ARG A 230 8.03 -0.18 -20.79
CA ARG A 230 7.27 0.45 -21.88
C ARG A 230 7.32 -0.32 -23.20
N ASP A 231 8.39 -1.07 -23.45
CA ASP A 231 8.60 -1.82 -24.68
C ASP A 231 7.99 -3.24 -24.63
N MET A 232 7.53 -3.68 -23.45
CA MET A 232 6.92 -4.98 -23.25
C MET A 232 5.45 -4.94 -23.72
N SER A 233 5.09 -5.79 -24.67
CA SER A 233 3.71 -5.85 -25.22
C SER A 233 3.08 -7.22 -25.18
N ASP A 234 3.88 -8.27 -25.00
CA ASP A 234 3.47 -9.66 -25.20
C ASP A 234 2.25 -10.06 -24.35
N LYS A 235 2.20 -9.59 -23.10
CA LYS A 235 1.11 -9.90 -22.17
C LYS A 235 -0.15 -9.07 -22.42
N LEU A 236 -0.07 -7.95 -23.15
CA LEU A 236 -1.23 -7.07 -23.37
C LEU A 236 -2.33 -7.74 -24.19
N ALA A 237 -1.99 -8.71 -25.03
CA ALA A 237 -2.95 -9.50 -25.81
C ALA A 237 -3.92 -10.32 -24.92
N GLU A 238 -3.58 -10.55 -23.64
CA GLU A 238 -4.47 -11.20 -22.66
C GLU A 238 -5.65 -10.29 -22.24
N GLY A 239 -5.58 -8.98 -22.54
CA GLY A 239 -6.59 -7.98 -22.20
C GLY A 239 -7.79 -8.03 -23.15
N THR A 240 -8.63 -9.03 -22.98
CA THR A 240 -9.83 -9.21 -23.83
C THR A 240 -11.01 -8.38 -23.30
N PRO A 241 -11.98 -7.99 -24.16
CA PRO A 241 -13.21 -7.31 -23.70
C PRO A 241 -13.95 -8.09 -22.62
N ALA A 242 -13.97 -9.42 -22.71
CA ALA A 242 -14.63 -10.30 -21.72
C ALA A 242 -13.97 -10.21 -20.35
N LEU A 243 -12.63 -10.07 -20.26
CA LEU A 243 -11.90 -9.88 -19.00
C LEU A 243 -12.35 -8.60 -18.30
N PHE A 244 -12.41 -7.48 -19.03
CA PHE A 244 -12.79 -6.18 -18.45
C PHE A 244 -14.25 -6.14 -18.05
N GLU A 245 -15.15 -6.73 -18.86
CA GLU A 245 -16.57 -6.84 -18.51
C GLU A 245 -16.78 -7.71 -17.25
N ALA A 246 -16.11 -8.84 -17.15
CA ALA A 246 -16.15 -9.70 -15.98
C ALA A 246 -15.69 -8.94 -14.71
N LYS A 247 -14.61 -8.16 -14.83
CA LYS A 247 -14.09 -7.37 -13.69
C LYS A 247 -15.05 -6.25 -13.29
N ARG A 248 -15.69 -5.55 -14.26
CA ARG A 248 -16.73 -4.56 -13.96
C ARG A 248 -17.92 -5.17 -13.20
N LYS A 249 -18.37 -6.37 -13.60
CA LYS A 249 -19.44 -7.12 -12.93
C LYS A 249 -19.02 -7.55 -11.51
N GLU A 250 -17.80 -8.05 -11.35
CA GLU A 250 -17.26 -8.48 -10.06
C GLU A 250 -17.26 -7.34 -9.04
N ILE A 251 -16.77 -6.15 -9.44
CA ILE A 251 -16.66 -5.02 -8.52
C ILE A 251 -17.96 -4.26 -8.29
N ALA A 252 -18.97 -4.42 -9.13
CA ALA A 252 -20.18 -3.59 -9.12
C ALA A 252 -20.84 -3.47 -7.75
N ARG A 253 -20.97 -4.60 -7.02
CA ARG A 253 -21.55 -4.61 -5.67
C ARG A 253 -20.68 -3.88 -4.64
N ARG A 254 -19.34 -3.94 -4.80
CA ARG A 254 -18.36 -3.36 -3.88
C ARG A 254 -18.11 -1.90 -4.17
N ALA A 255 -18.12 -1.53 -5.42
CA ALA A 255 -17.84 -0.15 -5.89
C ALA A 255 -18.88 0.88 -5.43
N ARG A 256 -20.13 0.47 -5.16
CA ARG A 256 -21.20 1.32 -4.58
C ARG A 256 -21.34 2.69 -5.26
N ASN A 257 -21.31 2.72 -6.60
CA ASN A 257 -21.34 3.93 -7.43
C ASN A 257 -20.06 4.80 -7.37
N GLN A 258 -18.98 4.32 -6.78
CA GLN A 258 -17.69 5.01 -6.85
C GLN A 258 -17.13 4.99 -8.27
N GLU A 259 -16.51 6.09 -8.71
CA GLU A 259 -15.93 6.23 -10.04
C GLU A 259 -14.55 5.60 -10.18
N ALA A 260 -13.71 5.76 -9.15
CA ALA A 260 -12.32 5.33 -9.20
C ALA A 260 -12.13 3.83 -9.52
N PRO A 261 -12.94 2.89 -9.00
CA PRO A 261 -12.81 1.48 -9.35
C PRO A 261 -12.98 1.21 -10.85
N TYR A 262 -13.93 1.87 -11.50
CA TYR A 262 -14.16 1.74 -12.95
C TYR A 262 -13.07 2.43 -13.75
N ALA A 263 -12.62 3.61 -13.32
CA ALA A 263 -11.51 4.33 -13.94
C ALA A 263 -10.20 3.52 -13.93
N ASN A 264 -9.95 2.75 -12.86
CA ASN A 264 -8.81 1.83 -12.78
C ASN A 264 -8.93 0.69 -13.83
N ILE A 265 -10.12 0.15 -14.03
CA ILE A 265 -10.36 -0.86 -15.08
C ILE A 265 -10.13 -0.25 -16.47
N ASP A 266 -10.71 0.94 -16.72
CA ASP A 266 -10.58 1.65 -17.99
C ASP A 266 -9.12 2.00 -18.32
N ALA A 267 -8.31 2.31 -17.29
CA ALA A 267 -6.89 2.59 -17.44
C ALA A 267 -6.10 1.35 -17.91
N ILE A 268 -6.36 0.18 -17.31
CA ILE A 268 -5.73 -1.08 -17.76
C ILE A 268 -6.23 -1.48 -19.15
N GLU A 269 -7.51 -1.29 -19.44
CA GLU A 269 -8.07 -1.54 -20.77
C GLU A 269 -7.43 -0.62 -21.82
N THR A 270 -7.22 0.66 -21.49
CA THR A 270 -6.51 1.63 -22.35
C THR A 270 -5.08 1.17 -22.61
N ALA A 271 -4.37 0.67 -21.60
CA ALA A 271 -3.01 0.14 -21.77
C ALA A 271 -2.93 -1.02 -22.77
N CYS A 272 -4.00 -1.83 -22.87
CA CYS A 272 -4.08 -2.94 -23.83
C CYS A 272 -4.43 -2.49 -25.26
N LYS A 273 -5.03 -1.31 -25.42
CA LYS A 273 -5.58 -0.82 -26.70
C LYS A 273 -4.72 0.25 -27.36
N THR A 274 -3.84 0.92 -26.62
CA THR A 274 -3.10 2.09 -27.11
C THR A 274 -1.60 1.95 -26.91
N GLN A 275 -0.84 2.77 -27.63
CA GLN A 275 0.58 2.96 -27.34
C GLN A 275 0.75 3.62 -25.97
N ILE A 276 1.86 3.30 -25.30
CA ILE A 276 2.06 3.72 -23.90
C ILE A 276 1.96 5.23 -23.70
N ASP A 277 2.47 6.05 -24.63
CA ASP A 277 2.44 7.50 -24.50
C ASP A 277 1.02 8.08 -24.57
N GLU A 278 0.14 7.46 -25.34
CA GLU A 278 -1.28 7.79 -25.37
C GLU A 278 -1.97 7.36 -24.07
N GLY A 279 -1.68 6.14 -23.61
CA GLY A 279 -2.19 5.63 -22.35
C GLY A 279 -1.75 6.50 -21.15
N LEU A 280 -0.50 6.96 -21.13
CA LEU A 280 0.02 7.88 -20.10
C LEU A 280 -0.67 9.24 -20.12
N LYS A 281 -1.01 9.77 -21.28
CA LYS A 281 -1.79 11.01 -21.41
C LYS A 281 -3.20 10.83 -20.87
N TRP A 282 -3.86 9.72 -21.23
CA TRP A 282 -5.19 9.37 -20.72
C TRP A 282 -5.18 9.20 -19.21
N GLU A 283 -4.25 8.42 -18.67
CA GLU A 283 -4.05 8.17 -17.25
C GLU A 283 -3.91 9.50 -16.47
N GLY A 284 -3.02 10.37 -16.93
CA GLY A 284 -2.79 11.67 -16.29
C GLY A 284 -4.00 12.61 -16.36
N ALA A 285 -4.78 12.57 -17.44
CA ALA A 285 -6.02 13.35 -17.57
C ALA A 285 -7.09 12.82 -16.61
N LYS A 286 -7.25 11.49 -16.53
CA LYS A 286 -8.24 10.86 -15.64
C LYS A 286 -7.87 11.02 -14.18
N LEU A 287 -6.56 10.96 -13.81
CA LEU A 287 -6.11 11.26 -12.45
C LEU A 287 -6.50 12.68 -12.05
N ARG A 288 -6.19 13.69 -12.87
CA ARG A 288 -6.54 15.08 -12.58
C ARG A 288 -8.04 15.29 -12.40
N TYR A 289 -8.86 14.58 -13.17
CA TYR A 289 -10.31 14.59 -12.99
C TYR A 289 -10.69 14.01 -11.63
N LEU A 290 -10.21 12.78 -11.30
CA LEU A 290 -10.53 12.09 -10.05
C LEU A 290 -10.06 12.86 -8.81
N GLU A 291 -8.89 13.51 -8.85
CA GLU A 291 -8.38 14.34 -7.75
C GLU A 291 -9.36 15.45 -7.32
N ASN A 292 -10.24 15.88 -8.22
CA ASN A 292 -11.21 16.95 -8.01
C ASN A 292 -12.63 16.45 -7.73
N THR A 293 -12.87 15.14 -7.69
CA THR A 293 -14.19 14.58 -7.32
C THR A 293 -14.42 14.70 -5.81
N ASP A 294 -15.69 14.78 -5.42
CA ASP A 294 -16.08 14.77 -4.01
C ASP A 294 -15.74 13.42 -3.34
N GLU A 295 -15.84 12.32 -4.10
CA GLU A 295 -15.41 11.00 -3.66
C GLU A 295 -13.95 11.01 -3.19
N SER A 296 -13.02 11.46 -4.04
CA SER A 296 -11.60 11.49 -3.67
C SER A 296 -11.32 12.47 -2.53
N ARG A 297 -11.99 13.64 -2.50
CA ARG A 297 -11.84 14.58 -1.38
C ARG A 297 -12.28 13.95 -0.05
N ALA A 298 -13.43 13.25 -0.05
CA ALA A 298 -13.98 12.60 1.14
C ALA A 298 -13.05 11.45 1.62
N LEU A 299 -12.58 10.60 0.71
CA LEU A 299 -11.68 9.50 1.06
C LEU A 299 -10.32 9.99 1.58
N ARG A 300 -9.76 11.05 0.98
CA ARG A 300 -8.54 11.69 1.50
C ARG A 300 -8.76 12.34 2.86
N TYR A 301 -9.91 12.96 3.07
CA TYR A 301 -10.27 13.49 4.39
C TYR A 301 -10.35 12.38 5.44
N ALA A 302 -11.06 11.30 5.14
CA ALA A 302 -11.18 10.14 6.03
C ALA A 302 -9.80 9.54 6.37
N PHE A 303 -8.94 9.39 5.36
CA PHE A 303 -7.57 8.90 5.54
C PHE A 303 -6.75 9.72 6.55
N PHE A 304 -6.87 11.04 6.54
CA PHE A 304 -6.20 11.91 7.53
C PHE A 304 -6.92 11.91 8.87
N ALA A 305 -8.26 11.93 8.87
CA ALA A 305 -9.07 11.91 10.08
C ALA A 305 -8.82 10.66 10.94
N GLU A 306 -8.75 9.48 10.31
CA GLU A 306 -8.40 8.22 11.00
C GLU A 306 -7.02 8.27 11.65
N ARG A 307 -6.03 8.85 10.97
CA ARG A 307 -4.68 9.03 11.53
C ARG A 307 -4.63 10.06 12.65
N GLU A 308 -5.41 11.13 12.54
CA GLU A 308 -5.48 12.15 13.58
C GLU A 308 -6.19 11.62 14.82
N ALA A 309 -7.26 10.83 14.64
CA ALA A 309 -7.98 10.19 15.74
C ALA A 309 -7.11 9.24 16.59
N GLN A 310 -6.04 8.69 15.99
CA GLN A 310 -5.08 7.84 16.71
C GLN A 310 -4.07 8.63 17.54
N LYS A 311 -4.00 9.95 17.37
CA LYS A 311 -3.11 10.80 18.17
C LYS A 311 -3.83 11.19 19.46
N LEU A 312 -3.16 10.98 20.57
CA LEU A 312 -3.62 11.40 21.90
C LEU A 312 -2.71 12.55 22.36
N PRO A 313 -3.12 13.83 22.11
CA PRO A 313 -2.24 14.99 22.37
C PRO A 313 -1.85 15.11 23.85
N ASP A 314 -2.72 14.68 24.75
CA ASP A 314 -2.53 14.76 26.19
C ASP A 314 -1.70 13.58 26.76
N VAL A 315 -1.33 12.61 25.91
CA VAL A 315 -0.50 11.47 26.33
C VAL A 315 0.91 11.64 25.77
N PRO A 316 1.94 11.77 26.64
CA PRO A 316 3.33 11.88 26.20
C PRO A 316 3.77 10.73 25.30
N LYS A 317 4.57 11.04 24.27
CA LYS A 317 5.19 10.00 23.45
C LYS A 317 6.07 9.09 24.31
N GLY A 318 5.87 7.78 24.19
CA GLY A 318 6.62 6.80 24.98
C GLY A 318 5.97 6.44 26.30
N THR A 319 4.75 6.92 26.59
CA THR A 319 3.96 6.42 27.72
C THR A 319 3.82 4.91 27.60
N PRO A 320 4.20 4.14 28.63
CA PRO A 320 4.07 2.70 28.61
C PRO A 320 2.61 2.28 28.42
N VAL A 321 2.36 1.38 27.48
CA VAL A 321 1.05 0.76 27.29
C VAL A 321 0.93 -0.46 28.17
N LYS A 322 -0.26 -0.67 28.76
CA LYS A 322 -0.54 -1.88 29.52
C LYS A 322 -0.67 -3.04 28.56
N GLU A 323 0.03 -4.13 28.85
CA GLU A 323 -0.16 -5.39 28.14
C GLU A 323 -1.50 -6.01 28.52
N ILE A 324 -2.26 -6.44 27.53
CA ILE A 324 -3.53 -7.16 27.69
C ILE A 324 -3.29 -8.61 27.27
N ALA A 325 -3.04 -9.46 28.27
CA ALA A 325 -2.80 -10.89 28.02
C ALA A 325 -4.10 -11.71 27.97
N ASN A 326 -5.18 -11.22 28.59
CA ASN A 326 -6.47 -11.90 28.64
C ASN A 326 -7.62 -10.90 28.82
N ALA A 327 -8.81 -11.29 28.34
CA ALA A 327 -9.98 -10.42 28.31
C ALA A 327 -11.25 -11.10 28.82
N ALA A 328 -12.28 -10.30 29.12
CA ALA A 328 -13.64 -10.79 29.31
C ALA A 328 -14.64 -9.91 28.56
N VAL A 329 -15.78 -10.51 28.20
CA VAL A 329 -16.93 -9.81 27.61
C VAL A 329 -18.18 -10.22 28.39
N ILE A 330 -18.99 -9.22 28.80
CA ILE A 330 -20.26 -9.44 29.44
C ILE A 330 -21.38 -9.34 28.42
N GLY A 331 -22.08 -10.44 28.19
CA GLY A 331 -23.09 -10.59 27.17
C GLY A 331 -22.54 -11.20 25.89
N CYS A 332 -23.21 -12.27 25.41
CA CYS A 332 -22.87 -12.99 24.16
C CYS A 332 -23.86 -12.69 23.02
N GLY A 333 -24.40 -11.48 23.01
CA GLY A 333 -25.27 -11.00 21.93
C GLY A 333 -24.48 -10.70 20.65
N THR A 334 -25.11 -9.98 19.73
CA THR A 334 -24.48 -9.64 18.43
C THR A 334 -23.16 -8.87 18.61
N MET A 335 -23.15 -7.86 19.50
CA MET A 335 -21.94 -7.07 19.75
C MET A 335 -20.94 -7.83 20.62
N GLY A 336 -21.37 -8.40 21.75
CA GLY A 336 -20.44 -9.10 22.64
C GLY A 336 -19.78 -10.31 22.02
N GLY A 337 -20.52 -11.13 21.27
CA GLY A 337 -19.95 -12.23 20.47
C GLY A 337 -18.93 -11.74 19.44
N GLY A 338 -19.22 -10.63 18.74
CA GLY A 338 -18.29 -10.02 17.79
C GLY A 338 -17.01 -9.47 18.47
N ILE A 339 -17.15 -8.84 19.64
CA ILE A 339 -16.01 -8.36 20.44
C ILE A 339 -15.13 -9.52 20.92
N ALA A 340 -15.76 -10.62 21.37
CA ALA A 340 -15.02 -11.83 21.76
C ALA A 340 -14.25 -12.43 20.57
N MET A 341 -14.84 -12.44 19.37
CA MET A 341 -14.12 -12.85 18.15
C MET A 341 -12.92 -11.95 17.86
N CYS A 342 -13.02 -10.64 18.05
CA CYS A 342 -11.89 -9.71 17.83
C CYS A 342 -10.71 -10.03 18.78
N PHE A 343 -10.96 -10.33 20.04
CA PHE A 343 -9.91 -10.76 20.97
C PHE A 343 -9.29 -12.09 20.54
N ALA A 344 -10.12 -13.07 20.20
CA ALA A 344 -9.65 -14.38 19.76
C ALA A 344 -8.83 -14.30 18.46
N ASP A 345 -9.23 -13.44 17.52
CA ASP A 345 -8.51 -13.17 16.27
C ASP A 345 -7.16 -12.49 16.52
N ALA A 346 -7.07 -11.64 17.54
CA ALA A 346 -5.83 -11.04 17.98
C ALA A 346 -4.92 -11.99 18.78
N GLY A 347 -5.36 -13.23 19.03
CA GLY A 347 -4.61 -14.22 19.79
C GLY A 347 -4.79 -14.13 21.31
N ILE A 348 -5.70 -13.28 21.79
CA ILE A 348 -5.96 -13.02 23.22
C ILE A 348 -7.08 -13.95 23.70
N PRO A 349 -6.84 -14.81 24.72
CA PRO A 349 -7.88 -15.60 25.37
C PRO A 349 -8.97 -14.71 25.95
N VAL A 350 -10.23 -15.06 25.73
CA VAL A 350 -11.37 -14.24 26.18
C VAL A 350 -12.44 -15.09 26.82
N LYS A 351 -12.89 -14.66 27.99
CA LYS A 351 -14.04 -15.26 28.67
C LYS A 351 -15.31 -14.50 28.32
N VAL A 352 -16.36 -15.22 27.99
CA VAL A 352 -17.68 -14.63 27.68
C VAL A 352 -18.65 -15.01 28.77
N LEU A 353 -19.12 -14.01 29.53
CA LEU A 353 -20.04 -14.19 30.63
C LEU A 353 -21.46 -13.85 30.20
N GLU A 354 -22.39 -14.76 30.48
CA GLU A 354 -23.82 -14.58 30.27
C GLU A 354 -24.65 -14.84 31.53
N SER A 355 -25.89 -14.36 31.51
CA SER A 355 -26.81 -14.47 32.63
C SER A 355 -27.45 -15.87 32.76
N SER A 356 -27.45 -16.67 31.72
CA SER A 356 -28.00 -18.04 31.69
C SER A 356 -27.29 -18.94 30.69
N GLN A 357 -27.31 -20.23 30.92
CA GLN A 357 -26.75 -21.24 30.01
C GLN A 357 -27.37 -21.16 28.62
N GLU A 358 -28.67 -20.98 28.54
CA GLU A 358 -29.37 -20.88 27.25
C GLU A 358 -28.92 -19.66 26.42
N ALA A 359 -28.71 -18.51 27.07
CA ALA A 359 -28.23 -17.32 26.39
C ALA A 359 -26.78 -17.53 25.92
N LEU A 360 -25.95 -18.17 26.73
CA LEU A 360 -24.58 -18.51 26.41
C LEU A 360 -24.48 -19.45 25.21
N ASP A 361 -25.25 -20.53 25.23
CA ASP A 361 -25.27 -21.54 24.14
C ASP A 361 -25.71 -20.91 22.81
N ARG A 362 -26.77 -20.07 22.82
CA ARG A 362 -27.19 -19.32 21.63
C ARG A 362 -26.12 -18.37 21.12
N GLY A 363 -25.45 -17.67 22.02
CA GLY A 363 -24.38 -16.74 21.68
C GLY A 363 -23.18 -17.46 21.06
N MET A 364 -22.70 -18.53 21.68
CA MET A 364 -21.58 -19.32 21.20
C MET A 364 -21.88 -20.01 19.86
N ALA A 365 -23.11 -20.51 19.67
CA ALA A 365 -23.54 -21.04 18.38
C ALA A 365 -23.46 -19.97 17.26
N LYS A 366 -23.84 -18.72 17.56
CA LYS A 366 -23.75 -17.60 16.62
C LYS A 366 -22.31 -17.23 16.28
N VAL A 367 -21.43 -17.22 17.29
CA VAL A 367 -19.98 -16.98 17.10
C VAL A 367 -19.40 -18.05 16.16
N ARG A 368 -19.69 -19.33 16.40
CA ARG A 368 -19.25 -20.43 15.54
C ARG A 368 -19.76 -20.27 14.11
N ALA A 369 -21.05 -19.99 13.93
CA ALA A 369 -21.64 -19.78 12.61
C ALA A 369 -20.99 -18.61 11.84
N ASN A 370 -20.61 -17.53 12.54
CA ASN A 370 -19.89 -16.41 11.92
C ASN A 370 -18.51 -16.82 11.40
N TYR A 371 -17.77 -17.63 12.15
CA TYR A 371 -16.50 -18.18 11.70
C TYR A 371 -16.68 -19.15 10.52
N GLU A 372 -17.68 -20.03 10.55
CA GLU A 372 -18.00 -20.95 9.46
C GLU A 372 -18.30 -20.22 8.14
N VAL A 373 -18.99 -19.07 8.21
CA VAL A 373 -19.19 -18.21 7.03
C VAL A 373 -17.86 -17.72 6.45
N SER A 374 -16.89 -17.39 7.29
CA SER A 374 -15.56 -16.96 6.86
C SER A 374 -14.77 -18.12 6.21
N VAL A 375 -14.88 -19.32 6.76
CA VAL A 375 -14.28 -20.52 6.17
C VAL A 375 -14.92 -20.83 4.82
N LYS A 376 -16.26 -20.82 4.73
CA LYS A 376 -17.00 -21.05 3.48
C LYS A 376 -16.65 -20.05 2.37
N ARG A 377 -16.29 -18.81 2.75
CA ARG A 377 -15.82 -17.76 1.81
C ARG A 377 -14.35 -17.91 1.43
N GLY A 378 -13.63 -18.85 2.03
CA GLY A 378 -12.19 -19.03 1.81
C GLY A 378 -11.31 -17.94 2.45
N SER A 379 -11.88 -17.10 3.31
CA SER A 379 -11.14 -16.02 4.00
C SER A 379 -10.49 -16.46 5.32
N LEU A 380 -10.81 -17.68 5.79
CA LEU A 380 -10.25 -18.29 6.99
C LEU A 380 -10.09 -19.81 6.75
N ALA A 381 -8.94 -20.36 7.15
CA ALA A 381 -8.73 -21.81 7.11
C ALA A 381 -9.50 -22.48 8.25
N ALA A 382 -10.00 -23.70 8.03
CA ALA A 382 -10.82 -24.42 9.00
C ALA A 382 -10.07 -24.71 10.32
N ASP A 383 -8.80 -25.08 10.25
CA ASP A 383 -7.97 -25.33 11.41
C ASP A 383 -7.67 -24.05 12.21
N GLU A 384 -7.53 -22.91 11.53
CA GLU A 384 -7.38 -21.61 12.19
C GLU A 384 -8.70 -21.17 12.84
N MET A 385 -9.84 -21.46 12.24
CA MET A 385 -11.15 -21.23 12.87
C MET A 385 -11.25 -21.95 14.23
N GLU A 386 -10.90 -23.23 14.27
CA GLU A 386 -10.97 -23.98 15.53
C GLU A 386 -9.99 -23.43 16.57
N ARG A 387 -8.77 -23.04 16.18
CA ARG A 387 -7.82 -22.39 17.08
C ARG A 387 -8.34 -21.07 17.66
N ARG A 388 -9.00 -20.25 16.85
CA ARG A 388 -9.60 -18.98 17.30
C ARG A 388 -10.79 -19.22 18.21
N PHE A 389 -11.70 -20.12 17.81
CA PHE A 389 -12.88 -20.44 18.61
C PHE A 389 -12.50 -21.03 19.98
N ALA A 390 -11.45 -21.84 20.06
CA ALA A 390 -10.94 -22.41 21.31
C ALA A 390 -10.39 -21.36 22.30
N ARG A 391 -10.09 -20.12 21.86
CA ARG A 391 -9.70 -19.02 22.76
C ARG A 391 -10.88 -18.35 23.43
N ILE A 392 -12.14 -18.69 23.05
CA ILE A 392 -13.35 -18.11 23.61
C ILE A 392 -13.93 -19.09 24.62
N GLU A 393 -13.79 -18.77 25.90
CA GLU A 393 -14.27 -19.60 27.01
C GLU A 393 -15.62 -19.08 27.53
N PRO A 394 -16.70 -19.87 27.40
CA PRO A 394 -18.00 -19.51 27.96
C PRO A 394 -18.03 -19.70 29.49
N VAL A 395 -18.54 -18.70 30.24
CA VAL A 395 -18.64 -18.72 31.72
C VAL A 395 -19.97 -18.12 32.19
N LEU A 396 -20.40 -18.48 33.39
CA LEU A 396 -21.66 -18.00 34.01
C LEU A 396 -21.46 -17.20 35.30
N ASN A 397 -20.26 -17.25 35.88
CA ASN A 397 -20.00 -16.62 37.16
C ASN A 397 -19.03 -15.45 37.02
N TYR A 398 -19.31 -14.33 37.68
CA TYR A 398 -18.41 -13.18 37.74
C TYR A 398 -17.03 -13.51 38.33
N ALA A 399 -16.97 -14.44 39.27
CA ALA A 399 -15.70 -14.89 39.85
C ALA A 399 -14.72 -15.43 38.81
N ASP A 400 -15.23 -16.04 37.74
CA ASP A 400 -14.41 -16.63 36.66
C ASP A 400 -13.66 -15.59 35.83
N ILE A 401 -14.11 -14.32 35.83
CA ILE A 401 -13.52 -13.23 35.05
C ILE A 401 -12.66 -12.27 35.87
N GLY A 402 -12.59 -12.45 37.19
CA GLY A 402 -11.93 -11.50 38.11
C GLY A 402 -10.45 -11.26 37.80
N GLN A 403 -9.77 -12.18 37.13
CA GLN A 403 -8.33 -12.08 36.84
C GLN A 403 -8.01 -11.54 35.43
N GLN A 404 -9.01 -11.13 34.66
CA GLN A 404 -8.80 -10.57 33.33
C GLN A 404 -8.24 -9.14 33.38
N ASP A 405 -7.42 -8.80 32.38
CA ASP A 405 -6.78 -7.47 32.25
C ASP A 405 -7.76 -6.42 31.75
N VAL A 406 -8.73 -6.84 30.94
CA VAL A 406 -9.79 -5.98 30.41
C VAL A 406 -11.11 -6.72 30.42
N VAL A 407 -12.18 -6.01 30.75
CA VAL A 407 -13.56 -6.48 30.58
C VAL A 407 -14.36 -5.45 29.78
N ILE A 408 -15.11 -5.92 28.80
CA ILE A 408 -16.01 -5.09 27.99
C ILE A 408 -17.46 -5.50 28.26
N GLU A 409 -18.25 -4.56 28.78
CA GLU A 409 -19.68 -4.73 28.97
C GLU A 409 -20.41 -4.50 27.64
N ALA A 410 -21.23 -5.48 27.22
CA ALA A 410 -22.05 -5.48 26.02
C ALA A 410 -23.46 -6.02 26.30
N VAL A 411 -24.05 -5.66 27.44
CA VAL A 411 -25.42 -6.02 27.82
C VAL A 411 -26.47 -5.05 27.22
N PHE A 412 -27.72 -5.22 27.58
CA PHE A 412 -28.82 -4.37 27.12
C PHE A 412 -28.57 -2.88 27.44
N GLU A 413 -28.95 -2.00 26.53
CA GLU A 413 -28.78 -0.56 26.60
C GLU A 413 -29.82 0.07 27.55
N GLN A 414 -29.69 -0.27 28.87
CA GLN A 414 -30.52 0.21 29.97
C GLN A 414 -29.64 0.59 31.16
N MET A 415 -29.77 1.80 31.64
CA MET A 415 -28.89 2.38 32.67
C MET A 415 -28.87 1.57 33.97
N ASP A 416 -30.03 1.11 34.44
CA ASP A 416 -30.13 0.33 35.65
C ASP A 416 -29.45 -1.04 35.56
N VAL A 417 -29.51 -1.67 34.39
CA VAL A 417 -28.81 -2.92 34.09
C VAL A 417 -27.30 -2.69 34.11
N LYS A 418 -26.84 -1.66 33.40
CA LYS A 418 -25.41 -1.32 33.33
C LYS A 418 -24.84 -0.96 34.71
N GLN A 419 -25.53 -0.16 35.49
CA GLN A 419 -25.12 0.17 36.87
C GLN A 419 -24.96 -1.08 37.76
N LYS A 420 -25.85 -2.05 37.64
CA LYS A 420 -25.73 -3.32 38.36
C LYS A 420 -24.54 -4.14 37.91
N VAL A 421 -24.29 -4.19 36.60
CA VAL A 421 -23.13 -4.89 36.03
C VAL A 421 -21.84 -4.22 36.49
N PHE A 422 -21.71 -2.90 36.35
CA PHE A 422 -20.49 -2.18 36.74
C PHE A 422 -20.19 -2.30 38.22
N LYS A 423 -21.19 -2.25 39.12
CA LYS A 423 -21.01 -2.51 40.53
C LYS A 423 -20.44 -3.91 40.84
N LYS A 424 -20.90 -4.91 40.08
CA LYS A 424 -20.37 -6.27 40.23
C LYS A 424 -18.94 -6.36 39.69
N LEU A 425 -18.65 -5.75 38.54
CA LEU A 425 -17.32 -5.73 37.96
C LEU A 425 -16.31 -5.03 38.87
N ASP A 426 -16.67 -3.88 39.43
CA ASP A 426 -15.83 -3.13 40.36
C ASP A 426 -15.44 -3.97 41.59
N ALA A 427 -16.40 -4.77 42.12
CA ALA A 427 -16.16 -5.65 43.26
C ALA A 427 -15.40 -6.95 42.91
N THR A 428 -15.35 -7.35 41.61
CA THR A 428 -14.85 -8.67 41.20
C THR A 428 -13.48 -8.58 40.50
N MET A 429 -13.26 -7.54 39.72
CA MET A 429 -12.06 -7.42 38.90
C MET A 429 -10.83 -7.11 39.76
N LYS A 430 -9.68 -7.65 39.35
CA LYS A 430 -8.41 -7.34 39.97
C LYS A 430 -8.07 -5.86 39.90
N GLU A 431 -7.28 -5.35 40.79
CA GLU A 431 -6.79 -3.97 40.76
C GLU A 431 -6.08 -3.66 39.45
N GLY A 432 -6.39 -2.50 38.88
CA GLY A 432 -5.82 -2.05 37.63
C GLY A 432 -6.40 -2.72 36.38
N ALA A 433 -7.41 -3.57 36.44
CA ALA A 433 -8.14 -4.06 35.28
C ALA A 433 -8.87 -2.91 34.60
N LEU A 434 -8.94 -2.97 33.24
CA LEU A 434 -9.71 -2.00 32.47
C LEU A 434 -11.17 -2.46 32.39
N ILE A 435 -12.09 -1.60 32.87
CA ILE A 435 -13.53 -1.85 32.81
C ILE A 435 -14.13 -0.89 31.78
N LEU A 436 -14.62 -1.42 30.67
CA LEU A 436 -15.08 -0.67 29.50
C LEU A 436 -16.56 -1.00 29.19
N SER A 437 -17.25 -0.07 28.55
CA SER A 437 -18.61 -0.28 28.05
C SER A 437 -18.65 -0.16 26.52
N ASN A 438 -19.45 -1.00 25.89
CA ASN A 438 -19.77 -0.92 24.45
C ASN A 438 -21.03 -0.05 24.21
N THR A 439 -21.38 0.85 25.12
CA THR A 439 -22.53 1.75 24.92
C THR A 439 -22.20 2.86 23.92
N SER A 440 -23.20 3.26 23.11
CA SER A 440 -23.07 4.34 22.15
C SER A 440 -24.01 5.53 22.41
N ALA A 441 -25.03 5.36 23.23
CA ALA A 441 -26.13 6.32 23.29
C ALA A 441 -26.89 6.35 24.64
N LEU A 442 -26.22 6.28 25.76
CA LEU A 442 -26.84 6.50 27.08
C LEU A 442 -26.31 7.74 27.75
#